data_4c3321f399e9fda8209633efa7a58d31
#
_entry.id   4c3321f399e9fda8209633efa7a58d31
#
_cell.length_a   1.000
_cell.length_b   1.000
_cell.length_c   1.000
_cell.angle_alpha   90.00
_cell.angle_beta   90.00
_cell.angle_gamma   90.00
#
_symmetry.space_group_name_H-M   'P 1'
#
loop_
_entity.id
_entity.type
_entity.pdbx_description
1 polymer ?
#
loop_
_entity_poly.entity_id
_entity_poly.type
_entity_poly.pdbx_seq_one_letter_code
_entity_poly.pdbx_strand_id
1 'polypeptide(L)'
;MYSPKEYWAGLSERYDSVDSSGLLPILHPEAPLWFNEAIDHIQFRALRRAVEIANFSPGARFLDVGCGTGRWVRRYRELGFSPVGVDATLGMLRVARSHQTACPLAAGLAYNLPFSNDAFDCISDITVVQHIPYELQPEALREMTRVLKPGGIMILLELIRGAGFHIFPRRPEDWIREAESFGVTLIDCFGQEYFFPDRLFAGLTQTLFRRRGSQARGQVMSHDSSSKENSLTRRLYWQMRRIIVPFSVLMEPVFVNILPASAATHAIFVFRKKL
;
A
#
# COMPACT_ATOMS: atom_id res chain seq x y z
N MET A 1 -20.45 -8.32 6.47
CA MET A 1 -19.95 -6.91 6.38
C MET A 1 -18.43 -6.97 6.42
N TYR A 2 -17.73 -6.19 5.63
CA TYR A 2 -16.25 -6.18 5.62
C TYR A 2 -15.72 -5.61 6.94
N SER A 3 -14.77 -6.34 7.56
CA SER A 3 -14.02 -5.93 8.73
C SER A 3 -12.53 -5.98 8.39
N PRO A 4 -11.82 -4.83 8.33
CA PRO A 4 -10.40 -4.82 8.02
C PRO A 4 -9.60 -5.74 8.96
N LYS A 5 -9.86 -5.66 10.25
CA LYS A 5 -9.14 -6.45 11.26
C LYS A 5 -9.29 -7.96 11.04
N GLU A 6 -10.49 -8.44 10.76
CA GLU A 6 -10.76 -9.88 10.54
C GLU A 6 -10.16 -10.37 9.22
N TYR A 7 -10.25 -9.55 8.17
CA TYR A 7 -9.68 -9.87 6.86
C TYR A 7 -8.15 -10.07 6.97
N TRP A 8 -7.45 -9.12 7.58
CA TRP A 8 -6.00 -9.19 7.72
C TRP A 8 -5.55 -10.23 8.74
N ALA A 9 -6.36 -10.53 9.79
CA ALA A 9 -6.10 -11.64 10.69
C ALA A 9 -6.11 -12.98 9.95
N GLY A 10 -7.11 -13.23 9.11
CA GLY A 10 -7.19 -14.43 8.28
C GLY A 10 -6.02 -14.58 7.30
N LEU A 11 -5.50 -13.47 6.75
CA LEU A 11 -4.31 -13.50 5.90
C LEU A 11 -3.05 -13.84 6.71
N SER A 12 -2.86 -13.25 7.89
CA SER A 12 -1.71 -13.56 8.74
C SER A 12 -1.65 -15.03 9.12
N GLU A 13 -2.79 -15.65 9.46
CA GLU A 13 -2.87 -17.08 9.79
C GLU A 13 -2.55 -17.97 8.59
N ARG A 14 -2.97 -17.58 7.38
CA ARG A 14 -2.74 -18.35 6.15
C ARG A 14 -1.27 -18.36 5.73
N TYR A 15 -0.53 -17.30 5.96
CA TYR A 15 0.82 -17.09 5.41
C TYR A 15 1.94 -17.06 6.46
N ASP A 16 1.63 -17.24 7.75
CA ASP A 16 2.60 -17.20 8.86
C ASP A 16 3.74 -18.22 8.71
N SER A 17 3.44 -19.40 8.16
CA SER A 17 4.41 -20.50 8.02
C SER A 17 4.98 -20.68 6.61
N VAL A 18 4.50 -19.94 5.61
CA VAL A 18 4.75 -20.25 4.19
C VAL A 18 5.64 -19.20 3.52
N ASP A 19 5.68 -17.98 4.03
CA ASP A 19 6.35 -16.87 3.36
C ASP A 19 7.51 -16.31 4.16
N SER A 20 8.73 -16.78 3.83
CA SER A 20 9.97 -16.25 4.41
C SER A 20 10.26 -14.79 4.04
N SER A 21 9.63 -14.25 2.98
CA SER A 21 9.81 -12.85 2.57
C SER A 21 8.93 -11.88 3.37
N GLY A 22 7.81 -12.36 3.92
CA GLY A 22 6.79 -11.54 4.58
C GLY A 22 5.99 -10.64 3.62
N LEU A 23 6.08 -10.87 2.29
CA LEU A 23 5.43 -10.04 1.28
C LEU A 23 4.03 -10.54 0.90
N LEU A 24 3.81 -11.84 0.88
CA LEU A 24 2.55 -12.43 0.43
C LEU A 24 1.33 -11.94 1.23
N PRO A 25 1.36 -11.89 2.57
CA PRO A 25 0.19 -11.46 3.32
C PRO A 25 -0.14 -9.97 3.19
N ILE A 26 0.81 -9.15 2.73
CA ILE A 26 0.67 -7.68 2.74
C ILE A 26 0.62 -7.05 1.35
N LEU A 27 0.86 -7.80 0.28
CA LEU A 27 0.77 -7.31 -1.11
C LEU A 27 -0.32 -8.08 -1.87
N HIS A 28 0.08 -8.94 -2.81
CA HIS A 28 -0.85 -9.72 -3.63
C HIS A 28 -0.74 -11.21 -3.29
N PRO A 29 -1.53 -11.74 -2.34
CA PRO A 29 -1.41 -13.11 -1.85
C PRO A 29 -1.52 -14.18 -2.95
N GLU A 30 -2.33 -13.91 -3.98
CA GLU A 30 -2.58 -14.84 -5.09
C GLU A 30 -1.57 -14.69 -6.24
N ALA A 31 -0.66 -13.71 -6.17
CA ALA A 31 0.36 -13.48 -7.18
C ALA A 31 1.65 -14.27 -6.90
N PRO A 32 2.44 -14.59 -7.94
CA PRO A 32 3.76 -15.16 -7.74
C PRO A 32 4.69 -14.24 -6.93
N LEU A 33 5.61 -14.82 -6.17
CA LEU A 33 6.54 -14.06 -5.31
C LEU A 33 7.33 -13.00 -6.11
N TRP A 34 7.85 -13.35 -7.29
CA TRP A 34 8.59 -12.40 -8.14
C TRP A 34 7.81 -11.13 -8.49
N PHE A 35 6.47 -11.23 -8.58
CA PHE A 35 5.61 -10.06 -8.82
C PHE A 35 5.53 -9.18 -7.58
N ASN A 36 5.36 -9.80 -6.41
CA ASN A 36 5.36 -9.07 -5.12
C ASN A 36 6.72 -8.41 -4.86
N GLU A 37 7.83 -9.06 -5.21
CA GLU A 37 9.18 -8.48 -5.13
C GLU A 37 9.33 -7.27 -6.07
N ALA A 38 8.77 -7.32 -7.27
CA ALA A 38 8.78 -6.19 -8.19
C ALA A 38 7.97 -4.99 -7.64
N ILE A 39 6.77 -5.23 -7.10
CA ILE A 39 5.96 -4.21 -6.44
C ILE A 39 6.71 -3.62 -5.24
N ASP A 40 7.27 -4.48 -4.40
CA ASP A 40 8.07 -4.07 -3.25
C ASP A 40 9.23 -3.17 -3.63
N HIS A 41 9.94 -3.50 -4.71
CA HIS A 41 11.04 -2.68 -5.24
C HIS A 41 10.56 -1.30 -5.72
N ILE A 42 9.46 -1.25 -6.47
CA ILE A 42 8.86 0.01 -6.94
C ILE A 42 8.46 0.88 -5.74
N GLN A 43 7.74 0.30 -4.77
CA GLN A 43 7.32 1.01 -3.56
C GLN A 43 8.51 1.54 -2.77
N PHE A 44 9.58 0.76 -2.62
CA PHE A 44 10.77 1.20 -1.90
C PHE A 44 11.47 2.38 -2.57
N ARG A 45 11.58 2.38 -3.89
CA ARG A 45 12.13 3.53 -4.64
C ARG A 45 11.30 4.78 -4.45
N ALA A 46 9.99 4.65 -4.53
CA ALA A 46 9.07 5.75 -4.36
C ALA A 46 9.10 6.31 -2.93
N LEU A 47 9.14 5.43 -1.92
CA LEU A 47 9.29 5.84 -0.52
C LEU A 47 10.63 6.54 -0.26
N ARG A 48 11.74 6.02 -0.80
CA ARG A 48 13.03 6.69 -0.69
C ARG A 48 13.00 8.11 -1.24
N ARG A 49 12.38 8.31 -2.41
CA ARG A 49 12.18 9.66 -2.98
C ARG A 49 11.39 10.56 -2.02
N ALA A 50 10.32 10.07 -1.42
CA ALA A 50 9.53 10.83 -0.44
C ALA A 50 10.35 11.22 0.80
N VAL A 51 11.18 10.29 1.30
CA VAL A 51 12.09 10.53 2.43
C VAL A 51 13.17 11.55 2.07
N GLU A 52 13.73 11.49 0.87
CA GLU A 52 14.72 12.45 0.36
C GLU A 52 14.12 13.87 0.22
N ILE A 53 12.87 14.00 -0.29
CA ILE A 53 12.14 15.27 -0.36
C ILE A 53 11.94 15.86 1.04
N ALA A 54 11.61 15.02 2.01
CA ALA A 54 11.35 15.43 3.38
C ALA A 54 12.61 15.87 4.15
N ASN A 55 13.78 15.37 3.78
CA ASN A 55 15.10 15.72 4.33
C ASN A 55 15.17 15.59 5.88
N PHE A 56 14.94 14.38 6.38
CA PHE A 56 14.94 14.12 7.83
C PHE A 56 16.34 14.11 8.45
N SER A 57 16.43 14.54 9.69
CA SER A 57 17.64 14.35 10.50
C SER A 57 17.84 12.87 10.87
N PRO A 58 19.10 12.40 11.00
CA PRO A 58 19.38 11.06 11.53
C PRO A 58 18.71 10.83 12.89
N GLY A 59 18.17 9.64 13.10
CA GLY A 59 17.46 9.27 14.32
C GLY A 59 16.03 9.82 14.43
N ALA A 60 15.50 10.50 13.42
CA ALA A 60 14.11 10.97 13.41
C ALA A 60 13.15 9.82 13.75
N ARG A 61 12.14 10.11 14.56
CA ARG A 61 11.14 9.13 15.01
C ARG A 61 10.06 8.93 13.96
N PHE A 62 9.99 7.73 13.40
CA PHE A 62 9.01 7.34 12.40
C PHE A 62 7.92 6.47 13.01
N LEU A 63 6.67 6.69 12.63
CA LEU A 63 5.57 5.75 12.87
C LEU A 63 5.14 5.16 11.53
N ASP A 64 5.16 3.84 11.45
CA ASP A 64 4.62 3.06 10.33
C ASP A 64 3.23 2.56 10.72
N VAL A 65 2.19 3.17 10.15
CA VAL A 65 0.79 2.85 10.42
C VAL A 65 0.36 1.69 9.52
N GLY A 66 -0.22 0.64 10.13
CA GLY A 66 -0.51 -0.61 9.44
C GLY A 66 0.77 -1.34 9.03
N CYS A 67 1.72 -1.45 9.95
CA CYS A 67 3.06 -1.96 9.65
C CYS A 67 3.11 -3.42 9.17
N GLY A 68 2.02 -4.18 9.30
CA GLY A 68 1.90 -5.56 8.86
C GLY A 68 3.05 -6.43 9.37
N THR A 69 3.79 -7.05 8.46
CA THR A 69 4.95 -7.90 8.75
C THR A 69 6.22 -7.12 9.13
N GLY A 70 6.12 -5.81 9.36
CA GLY A 70 7.23 -4.93 9.76
C GLY A 70 8.21 -4.60 8.64
N ARG A 71 7.81 -4.76 7.38
CA ARG A 71 8.64 -4.53 6.19
C ARG A 71 9.24 -3.12 6.18
N TRP A 72 8.42 -2.09 6.36
CA TRP A 72 8.85 -0.69 6.35
C TRP A 72 9.57 -0.29 7.62
N VAL A 73 9.15 -0.81 8.76
CA VAL A 73 9.85 -0.61 10.05
C VAL A 73 11.32 -1.04 9.94
N ARG A 74 11.62 -2.21 9.33
CA ARG A 74 13.01 -2.65 9.12
C ARG A 74 13.77 -1.69 8.21
N ARG A 75 13.18 -1.29 7.09
CA ARG A 75 13.80 -0.36 6.12
C ARG A 75 14.06 1.02 6.69
N TYR A 76 13.14 1.57 7.46
CA TYR A 76 13.39 2.86 8.15
C TYR A 76 14.56 2.78 9.11
N ARG A 77 14.70 1.66 9.82
CA ARG A 77 15.85 1.43 10.68
C ARG A 77 17.16 1.34 9.88
N GLU A 78 17.17 0.64 8.74
CA GLU A 78 18.32 0.56 7.84
C GLU A 78 18.71 1.93 7.27
N LEU A 79 17.75 2.83 7.10
CA LEU A 79 17.98 4.21 6.69
C LEU A 79 18.46 5.12 7.84
N GLY A 80 18.63 4.58 9.07
CA GLY A 80 19.14 5.32 10.23
C GLY A 80 18.09 6.06 11.05
N PHE A 81 16.81 5.76 10.86
CA PHE A 81 15.71 6.34 11.65
C PHE A 81 15.37 5.51 12.90
N SER A 82 14.55 6.06 13.76
CA SER A 82 14.00 5.41 14.97
C SER A 82 12.53 5.01 14.75
N PRO A 83 12.25 3.89 14.07
CA PRO A 83 10.90 3.54 13.70
C PRO A 83 10.15 2.83 14.83
N VAL A 84 8.83 3.04 14.85
CA VAL A 84 7.82 2.30 15.60
C VAL A 84 6.79 1.80 14.59
N GLY A 85 6.34 0.55 14.74
CA GLY A 85 5.23 0.01 13.93
C GLY A 85 3.94 -0.08 14.73
N VAL A 86 2.81 0.19 14.10
CA VAL A 86 1.48 -0.07 14.66
C VAL A 86 0.63 -0.85 13.68
N ASP A 87 -0.05 -1.90 14.15
CA ASP A 87 -0.98 -2.68 13.35
C ASP A 87 -2.20 -3.11 14.16
N ALA A 88 -3.36 -3.19 13.52
CA ALA A 88 -4.60 -3.63 14.16
C ALA A 88 -4.61 -5.14 14.46
N THR A 89 -3.75 -5.91 13.80
CA THR A 89 -3.77 -7.38 13.78
C THR A 89 -2.59 -7.97 14.54
N LEU A 90 -2.87 -8.60 15.66
CA LEU A 90 -1.82 -9.27 16.47
C LEU A 90 -1.08 -10.36 15.68
N GLY A 91 -1.74 -11.05 14.74
CA GLY A 91 -1.11 -12.02 13.86
C GLY A 91 0.01 -11.38 13.03
N MET A 92 -0.25 -10.24 12.38
CA MET A 92 0.77 -9.50 11.63
C MET A 92 1.94 -9.08 12.52
N LEU A 93 1.68 -8.60 13.73
CA LEU A 93 2.73 -8.22 14.66
C LEU A 93 3.58 -9.42 15.12
N ARG A 94 3.01 -10.63 15.24
CA ARG A 94 3.78 -11.86 15.50
C ARG A 94 4.70 -12.18 14.32
N VAL A 95 4.19 -12.11 13.09
CA VAL A 95 4.99 -12.29 11.87
C VAL A 95 6.10 -11.24 11.81
N ALA A 96 5.81 -9.97 12.10
CA ALA A 96 6.83 -8.93 12.18
C ALA A 96 7.95 -9.28 13.19
N ARG A 97 7.61 -9.85 14.33
CA ARG A 97 8.58 -10.32 15.34
C ARG A 97 9.41 -11.49 14.83
N SER A 98 8.80 -12.48 14.16
CA SER A 98 9.52 -13.63 13.59
C SER A 98 10.52 -13.21 12.51
N HIS A 99 10.23 -12.15 11.77
CA HIS A 99 11.15 -11.52 10.82
C HIS A 99 12.21 -10.62 11.48
N GLN A 100 12.50 -10.82 12.76
CA GLN A 100 13.55 -10.13 13.52
C GLN A 100 13.39 -8.60 13.55
N THR A 101 12.16 -8.12 13.55
CA THR A 101 11.90 -6.69 13.74
C THR A 101 12.23 -6.32 15.20
N ALA A 102 13.45 -5.84 15.43
CA ALA A 102 13.92 -5.42 16.75
C ALA A 102 13.40 -4.03 17.16
N CYS A 103 12.54 -3.43 16.37
CA CYS A 103 11.92 -2.12 16.65
C CYS A 103 10.65 -2.29 17.50
N PRO A 104 10.23 -1.24 18.23
CA PRO A 104 8.98 -1.24 18.98
C PRO A 104 7.79 -1.47 18.05
N LEU A 105 6.88 -2.35 18.48
CA LEU A 105 5.62 -2.64 17.79
C LEU A 105 4.46 -2.48 18.76
N ALA A 106 3.39 -1.82 18.34
CA ALA A 106 2.17 -1.61 19.12
C ALA A 106 0.94 -2.19 18.40
N ALA A 107 -0.04 -2.65 19.14
CA ALA A 107 -1.35 -2.96 18.61
C ALA A 107 -2.22 -1.69 18.65
N GLY A 108 -2.88 -1.36 17.53
CA GLY A 108 -3.74 -0.18 17.45
C GLY A 108 -4.41 -0.06 16.09
N LEU A 109 -5.52 0.68 16.06
CA LEU A 109 -6.25 0.99 14.84
C LEU A 109 -5.72 2.31 14.25
N ALA A 110 -5.64 2.43 12.92
CA ALA A 110 -5.20 3.65 12.27
C ALA A 110 -6.07 4.87 12.64
N TYR A 111 -7.35 4.64 12.91
CA TYR A 111 -8.32 5.66 13.33
C TYR A 111 -8.48 5.77 14.86
N ASN A 112 -7.57 5.13 15.63
CA ASN A 112 -7.43 5.27 17.09
C ASN A 112 -6.02 4.83 17.50
N LEU A 113 -5.04 5.70 17.28
CA LEU A 113 -3.63 5.43 17.51
C LEU A 113 -3.27 5.50 18.99
N PRO A 114 -2.57 4.50 19.56
CA PRO A 114 -2.24 4.44 20.99
C PRO A 114 -1.00 5.29 21.34
N PHE A 115 -0.91 6.49 20.78
CA PHE A 115 0.22 7.41 20.99
C PHE A 115 -0.26 8.79 21.38
N SER A 116 0.58 9.51 22.12
CA SER A 116 0.34 10.92 22.47
C SER A 116 0.41 11.82 21.23
N ASN A 117 -0.18 13.02 21.37
CA ASN A 117 -0.04 14.06 20.37
C ASN A 117 1.44 14.41 20.15
N ASP A 118 1.80 14.80 18.93
CA ASP A 118 3.10 15.35 18.56
C ASP A 118 4.29 14.44 18.95
N ALA A 119 4.10 13.11 18.79
CA ALA A 119 5.08 12.11 19.19
C ALA A 119 6.12 11.75 18.14
N PHE A 120 5.82 11.98 16.85
CA PHE A 120 6.63 11.48 15.72
C PHE A 120 7.03 12.61 14.78
N ASP A 121 8.25 12.49 14.21
CA ASP A 121 8.76 13.40 13.18
C ASP A 121 8.21 13.05 11.80
N CYS A 122 7.92 11.75 11.58
CA CYS A 122 7.30 11.24 10.37
C CYS A 122 6.22 10.20 10.68
N ILE A 123 5.13 10.27 9.94
CA ILE A 123 4.12 9.21 9.84
C ILE A 123 4.16 8.66 8.42
N SER A 124 4.23 7.34 8.27
CA SER A 124 4.04 6.65 7.00
C SER A 124 2.80 5.76 7.04
N ASP A 125 2.05 5.79 5.98
CA ASP A 125 0.93 4.92 5.69
C ASP A 125 1.13 4.38 4.26
N ILE A 126 1.42 3.10 4.16
CA ILE A 126 1.74 2.46 2.88
C ILE A 126 0.69 1.41 2.56
N THR A 127 -0.30 1.81 1.77
CA THR A 127 -1.42 0.97 1.31
C THR A 127 -2.29 0.44 2.46
N VAL A 128 -2.64 1.28 3.43
CA VAL A 128 -3.43 0.88 4.59
C VAL A 128 -4.80 1.56 4.62
N VAL A 129 -4.85 2.89 4.49
CA VAL A 129 -6.12 3.63 4.58
C VAL A 129 -7.05 3.26 3.43
N GLN A 130 -6.55 2.87 2.27
CA GLN A 130 -7.35 2.32 1.17
C GLN A 130 -8.14 1.05 1.53
N HIS A 131 -7.78 0.36 2.61
CA HIS A 131 -8.50 -0.81 3.13
C HIS A 131 -9.43 -0.48 4.30
N ILE A 132 -9.53 0.77 4.66
CA ILE A 132 -10.46 1.27 5.70
C ILE A 132 -11.72 1.80 4.98
N PRO A 133 -12.94 1.44 5.44
CA PRO A 133 -14.18 1.99 4.89
C PRO A 133 -14.16 3.52 4.81
N TYR A 134 -14.78 4.08 3.78
CA TYR A 134 -14.76 5.53 3.51
C TYR A 134 -15.11 6.39 4.72
N GLU A 135 -16.04 5.90 5.57
CA GLU A 135 -16.54 6.61 6.74
C GLU A 135 -15.48 6.78 7.85
N LEU A 136 -14.48 5.89 7.88
CA LEU A 136 -13.42 5.89 8.89
C LEU A 136 -12.08 6.43 8.37
N GLN A 137 -11.93 6.66 7.06
CA GLN A 137 -10.69 7.19 6.48
C GLN A 137 -10.37 8.60 6.99
N PRO A 138 -11.34 9.54 7.11
CA PRO A 138 -11.06 10.86 7.68
C PRO A 138 -10.51 10.78 9.11
N GLU A 139 -11.05 9.87 9.91
CA GLU A 139 -10.61 9.66 11.28
C GLU A 139 -9.17 9.12 11.35
N ALA A 140 -8.79 8.22 10.42
CA ALA A 140 -7.42 7.75 10.32
C ALA A 140 -6.44 8.88 9.98
N LEU A 141 -6.77 9.73 9.01
CA LEU A 141 -5.94 10.90 8.66
C LEU A 141 -5.85 11.91 9.81
N ARG A 142 -6.94 12.12 10.56
CA ARG A 142 -6.97 12.97 11.73
C ARG A 142 -6.04 12.44 12.85
N GLU A 143 -6.10 11.15 13.13
CA GLU A 143 -5.24 10.52 14.14
C GLU A 143 -3.76 10.55 13.74
N MET A 144 -3.43 10.28 12.48
CA MET A 144 -2.08 10.42 11.96
C MET A 144 -1.57 11.86 12.15
N THR A 145 -2.40 12.85 11.80
CA THR A 145 -2.05 14.26 11.99
C THR A 145 -1.90 14.62 13.47
N ARG A 146 -2.74 14.07 14.36
CA ARG A 146 -2.67 14.31 15.81
C ARG A 146 -1.32 13.87 16.39
N VAL A 147 -0.85 12.67 16.03
CA VAL A 147 0.40 12.12 16.58
C VAL A 147 1.66 12.65 15.89
N LEU A 148 1.52 13.32 14.75
CA LEU A 148 2.60 13.98 14.02
C LEU A 148 2.96 15.31 14.70
N LYS A 149 4.25 15.58 14.88
CA LYS A 149 4.75 16.86 15.41
C LYS A 149 4.43 18.03 14.48
N PRO A 150 4.26 19.26 14.99
CA PRO A 150 4.28 20.47 14.16
C PRO A 150 5.54 20.50 13.28
N GLY A 151 5.40 20.81 12.00
CA GLY A 151 6.47 20.75 11.02
C GLY A 151 6.87 19.34 10.56
N GLY A 152 6.33 18.30 11.18
CA GLY A 152 6.56 16.89 10.82
C GLY A 152 5.96 16.52 9.46
N ILE A 153 6.34 15.37 8.95
CA ILE A 153 5.98 14.90 7.59
C ILE A 153 5.05 13.69 7.67
N MET A 154 3.98 13.71 6.89
CA MET A 154 3.12 12.55 6.65
C MET A 154 3.31 12.08 5.20
N ILE A 155 3.63 10.80 5.03
CA ILE A 155 3.79 10.14 3.73
C ILE A 155 2.66 9.13 3.60
N LEU A 156 1.80 9.32 2.59
CA LEU A 156 0.75 8.36 2.23
C LEU A 156 1.09 7.76 0.87
N LEU A 157 1.04 6.43 0.77
CA LEU A 157 1.05 5.71 -0.50
C LEU A 157 -0.28 4.98 -0.62
N GLU A 158 -1.17 5.48 -1.45
CA GLU A 158 -2.55 5.01 -1.49
C GLU A 158 -3.05 4.75 -2.91
N LEU A 159 -3.97 3.82 -3.02
CA LEU A 159 -4.64 3.49 -4.28
C LEU A 159 -5.52 4.65 -4.72
N ILE A 160 -5.32 5.10 -5.96
CA ILE A 160 -6.10 6.19 -6.56
C ILE A 160 -7.12 5.71 -7.58
N ARG A 161 -7.10 4.43 -7.91
CA ARG A 161 -8.09 3.77 -8.77
C ARG A 161 -8.09 2.27 -8.52
N GLY A 162 -9.20 1.63 -8.76
CA GLY A 162 -9.43 0.21 -8.56
C GLY A 162 -10.81 -0.04 -7.99
N ALA A 163 -11.12 -1.31 -7.79
CA ALA A 163 -12.36 -1.74 -7.15
C ALA A 163 -12.12 -3.11 -6.49
N GLY A 164 -12.73 -3.32 -5.35
CA GLY A 164 -12.69 -4.59 -4.64
C GLY A 164 -13.56 -4.50 -3.38
N PHE A 165 -13.95 -5.64 -2.82
CA PHE A 165 -14.81 -5.67 -1.63
C PHE A 165 -14.12 -5.11 -0.36
N HIS A 166 -12.78 -5.01 -0.38
CA HIS A 166 -11.94 -4.54 0.72
C HIS A 166 -11.07 -3.33 0.30
N ILE A 167 -11.41 -2.66 -0.81
CA ILE A 167 -10.63 -1.56 -1.38
C ILE A 167 -11.53 -0.34 -1.53
N PHE A 168 -11.12 0.77 -0.93
CA PHE A 168 -11.84 2.03 -0.89
C PHE A 168 -10.96 3.18 -1.42
N PRO A 169 -10.65 3.19 -2.73
CA PRO A 169 -9.76 4.18 -3.33
C PRO A 169 -10.38 5.55 -3.39
N ARG A 170 -9.56 6.59 -3.34
CA ARG A 170 -9.98 7.98 -3.60
C ARG A 170 -9.15 8.57 -4.73
N ARG A 171 -9.69 9.54 -5.45
CA ARG A 171 -8.91 10.31 -6.42
C ARG A 171 -7.83 11.12 -5.69
N PRO A 172 -6.71 11.46 -6.37
CA PRO A 172 -5.65 12.26 -5.75
C PRO A 172 -6.16 13.54 -5.08
N GLU A 173 -7.08 14.24 -5.74
CA GLU A 173 -7.64 15.50 -5.24
C GLU A 173 -8.46 15.32 -3.96
N ASP A 174 -9.12 14.17 -3.81
CA ASP A 174 -9.93 13.85 -2.63
C ASP A 174 -9.02 13.49 -1.45
N TRP A 175 -7.91 12.74 -1.67
CA TRP A 175 -6.88 12.49 -0.66
C TRP A 175 -6.25 13.77 -0.14
N ILE A 176 -5.87 14.67 -1.07
CA ILE A 176 -5.24 15.96 -0.72
C ILE A 176 -6.19 16.82 0.11
N ARG A 177 -7.42 17.03 -0.39
CA ARG A 177 -8.41 17.87 0.28
C ARG A 177 -8.74 17.36 1.69
N GLU A 178 -8.91 16.04 1.85
CA GLU A 178 -9.21 15.42 3.13
C GLU A 178 -8.05 15.62 4.11
N ALA A 179 -6.82 15.29 3.71
CA ALA A 179 -5.66 15.45 4.57
C ALA A 179 -5.43 16.91 4.99
N GLU A 180 -5.53 17.85 4.05
CA GLU A 180 -5.34 19.28 4.31
C GLU A 180 -6.38 19.85 5.28
N SER A 181 -7.59 19.28 5.34
CA SER A 181 -8.62 19.68 6.30
C SER A 181 -8.22 19.45 7.76
N PHE A 182 -7.25 18.55 8.00
CA PHE A 182 -6.72 18.27 9.34
C PHE A 182 -5.44 19.05 9.69
N GLY A 183 -5.04 20.03 8.87
CA GLY A 183 -3.93 20.93 9.21
C GLY A 183 -2.56 20.49 8.69
N VAL A 184 -2.50 19.63 7.69
CA VAL A 184 -1.30 19.41 6.89
C VAL A 184 -1.37 20.19 5.58
N THR A 185 -0.25 20.33 4.87
CA THR A 185 -0.16 20.97 3.56
C THR A 185 0.64 20.07 2.63
N LEU A 186 0.16 19.85 1.41
CA LEU A 186 0.86 19.06 0.41
C LEU A 186 2.20 19.71 0.02
N ILE A 187 3.28 18.91 0.04
CA ILE A 187 4.60 19.31 -0.46
C ILE A 187 4.83 18.75 -1.87
N ASP A 188 4.51 17.46 -2.07
CA ASP A 188 4.70 16.79 -3.34
C ASP A 188 3.69 15.65 -3.52
N CYS A 189 3.37 15.35 -4.77
CA CYS A 189 2.50 14.24 -5.15
C CYS A 189 2.97 13.63 -6.46
N PHE A 190 3.31 12.35 -6.44
CA PHE A 190 3.72 11.63 -7.65
C PHE A 190 3.11 10.23 -7.70
N GLY A 191 2.92 9.74 -8.91
CA GLY A 191 2.34 8.43 -9.15
C GLY A 191 3.33 7.30 -8.96
N GLN A 192 2.78 6.10 -8.82
CA GLN A 192 3.51 4.86 -8.67
C GLN A 192 2.71 3.70 -9.30
N GLU A 193 3.44 2.71 -9.83
CA GLU A 193 2.84 1.58 -10.56
C GLU A 193 2.14 2.01 -11.85
N TYR A 194 2.91 2.55 -12.78
CA TYR A 194 2.45 2.90 -14.14
C TYR A 194 2.41 1.68 -15.06
N PHE A 195 1.68 0.63 -14.71
CA PHE A 195 1.57 -0.60 -15.52
C PHE A 195 0.68 -0.40 -16.76
N PHE A 196 1.12 0.46 -17.69
CA PHE A 196 0.39 0.73 -18.93
C PHE A 196 0.07 -0.52 -19.76
N PRO A 197 1.00 -1.48 -19.93
CA PRO A 197 0.71 -2.68 -20.68
C PRO A 197 -0.40 -3.53 -20.06
N ASP A 198 -0.50 -3.60 -18.73
CA ASP A 198 -1.57 -4.32 -18.06
C ASP A 198 -2.97 -3.79 -18.38
N ARG A 199 -3.10 -2.47 -18.56
CA ARG A 199 -4.39 -1.84 -18.92
C ARG A 199 -4.79 -2.14 -20.34
N LEU A 200 -3.83 -2.16 -21.28
CA LEU A 200 -4.07 -2.53 -22.67
C LEU A 200 -4.47 -4.02 -22.76
N PHE A 201 -3.80 -4.89 -22.01
CA PHE A 201 -4.09 -6.33 -22.02
C PHE A 201 -5.39 -6.67 -21.27
N ALA A 202 -5.70 -6.01 -20.17
CA ALA A 202 -6.99 -6.16 -19.49
C ALA A 202 -8.16 -5.76 -20.41
N GLY A 203 -8.00 -4.69 -21.19
CA GLY A 203 -8.98 -4.28 -22.20
C GLY A 203 -9.11 -5.29 -23.34
N LEU A 204 -7.99 -5.82 -23.86
CA LEU A 204 -7.97 -6.82 -24.93
C LEU A 204 -8.56 -8.16 -24.46
N THR A 205 -8.19 -8.63 -23.27
CA THR A 205 -8.74 -9.87 -22.71
C THR A 205 -10.23 -9.72 -22.41
N GLN A 206 -10.68 -8.62 -21.82
CA GLN A 206 -12.11 -8.36 -21.62
C GLN A 206 -12.87 -8.32 -22.96
N THR A 207 -12.29 -7.76 -24.03
CA THR A 207 -12.92 -7.68 -25.34
C THR A 207 -12.99 -9.05 -26.01
N LEU A 208 -11.95 -9.87 -25.89
CA LEU A 208 -11.90 -11.23 -26.44
C LEU A 208 -12.85 -12.19 -25.69
N PHE A 209 -12.98 -12.04 -24.36
CA PHE A 209 -13.88 -12.86 -23.55
C PHE A 209 -15.34 -12.37 -23.60
N ARG A 210 -15.60 -11.07 -23.82
CA ARG A 210 -16.95 -10.53 -24.01
C ARG A 210 -17.65 -11.09 -25.28
N ARG A 211 -16.91 -11.55 -26.27
CA ARG A 211 -17.45 -12.19 -27.46
C ARG A 211 -17.90 -13.64 -27.27
N ARG A 212 -17.58 -14.28 -26.13
CA ARG A 212 -17.91 -15.68 -25.84
C ARG A 212 -18.96 -15.91 -24.74
N GLY A 213 -19.47 -14.90 -24.10
CA GLY A 213 -20.46 -15.06 -23.02
C GLY A 213 -21.21 -13.79 -22.72
N SER A 214 -22.38 -13.63 -23.31
CA SER A 214 -23.36 -12.65 -22.88
C SER A 214 -24.03 -13.16 -21.63
N GLN A 215 -23.45 -12.92 -20.47
CA GLN A 215 -24.08 -12.86 -19.13
C GLN A 215 -23.02 -12.99 -18.02
N ALA A 216 -22.34 -11.90 -17.71
CA ALA A 216 -21.72 -11.72 -16.40
C ALA A 216 -21.46 -10.23 -16.18
N ARG A 217 -22.51 -9.48 -15.87
CA ARG A 217 -22.38 -8.19 -15.24
C ARG A 217 -21.99 -8.43 -13.77
N GLY A 218 -20.82 -7.91 -13.36
CA GLY A 218 -20.57 -7.53 -11.97
C GLY A 218 -20.27 -8.66 -11.00
N GLN A 219 -19.29 -9.55 -11.30
CA GLN A 219 -18.67 -10.37 -10.26
C GLN A 219 -17.16 -10.20 -10.29
N VAL A 220 -16.66 -9.48 -9.31
CA VAL A 220 -15.32 -9.63 -8.74
C VAL A 220 -15.13 -11.12 -8.48
N MET A 221 -13.96 -11.67 -8.84
CA MET A 221 -13.63 -13.08 -8.64
C MET A 221 -13.89 -13.50 -7.19
N SER A 222 -15.07 -14.02 -6.94
CA SER A 222 -15.39 -14.75 -5.72
C SER A 222 -14.77 -16.15 -5.84
N HIS A 223 -14.15 -16.60 -4.76
CA HIS A 223 -13.80 -17.99 -4.55
C HIS A 223 -15.01 -18.88 -4.79
N ASP A 224 -15.11 -19.57 -5.92
CA ASP A 224 -15.48 -20.97 -5.94
C ASP A 224 -15.24 -21.63 -7.33
N SER A 225 -14.75 -22.82 -7.27
CA SER A 225 -14.66 -23.97 -8.17
C SER A 225 -15.29 -23.88 -9.57
N SER A 226 -14.44 -23.60 -10.59
CA SER A 226 -14.57 -24.20 -11.91
C SER A 226 -13.18 -24.42 -12.53
N SER A 227 -12.73 -25.59 -12.47
CA SER A 227 -11.38 -26.03 -12.17
C SER A 227 -10.44 -26.36 -13.33
N LYS A 228 -10.60 -26.13 -14.58
CA LYS A 228 -9.56 -26.50 -15.58
C LYS A 228 -9.32 -25.46 -16.69
N GLU A 229 -10.28 -24.73 -17.13
CA GLU A 229 -10.10 -23.68 -18.15
C GLU A 229 -9.33 -22.44 -17.61
N ASN A 230 -9.39 -22.21 -16.29
CA ASN A 230 -8.71 -21.09 -15.64
C ASN A 230 -7.18 -21.26 -15.49
N SER A 231 -6.64 -22.48 -15.59
CA SER A 231 -5.20 -22.69 -15.33
C SER A 231 -4.31 -22.24 -16.50
N LEU A 232 -4.75 -22.44 -17.73
CA LEU A 232 -3.98 -22.08 -18.94
C LEU A 232 -3.97 -20.55 -19.14
N THR A 233 -5.13 -19.90 -19.00
CA THR A 233 -5.27 -18.44 -19.07
C THR A 233 -4.49 -17.75 -17.96
N ARG A 234 -4.53 -18.29 -16.74
CA ARG A 234 -3.74 -17.78 -15.59
C ARG A 234 -2.23 -17.96 -15.84
N ARG A 235 -1.80 -19.09 -16.41
CA ARG A 235 -0.40 -19.33 -16.79
C ARG A 235 0.08 -18.34 -17.84
N LEU A 236 -0.68 -18.16 -18.92
CA LEU A 236 -0.36 -17.21 -19.99
C LEU A 236 -0.32 -15.76 -19.46
N TYR A 237 -1.27 -15.39 -18.63
CA TYR A 237 -1.30 -14.09 -17.96
C TYR A 237 0.00 -13.82 -17.18
N TRP A 238 0.45 -14.75 -16.34
CA TRP A 238 1.67 -14.58 -15.56
C TRP A 238 2.94 -14.68 -16.42
N GLN A 239 2.94 -15.48 -17.48
CA GLN A 239 4.05 -15.52 -18.43
C GLN A 239 4.24 -14.19 -19.17
N MET A 240 3.15 -13.59 -19.63
CA MET A 240 3.21 -12.25 -20.24
C MET A 240 3.69 -11.19 -19.26
N ARG A 241 3.20 -11.23 -18.03
CA ARG A 241 3.65 -10.30 -16.98
C ARG A 241 5.13 -10.46 -16.65
N ARG A 242 5.71 -11.64 -16.76
CA ARG A 242 7.16 -11.85 -16.58
C ARG A 242 8.03 -11.04 -17.55
N ILE A 243 7.48 -10.66 -18.69
CA ILE A 243 8.17 -9.81 -19.67
C ILE A 243 7.86 -8.33 -19.41
N ILE A 244 6.60 -8.03 -19.15
CA ILE A 244 6.08 -6.66 -19.04
C ILE A 244 6.51 -5.98 -17.73
N VAL A 245 6.44 -6.69 -16.61
CA VAL A 245 6.72 -6.12 -15.29
C VAL A 245 8.17 -5.63 -15.15
N PRO A 246 9.21 -6.39 -15.56
CA PRO A 246 10.59 -5.90 -15.52
C PRO A 246 10.78 -4.63 -16.36
N PHE A 247 10.16 -4.57 -17.54
CA PHE A 247 10.18 -3.35 -18.35
C PHE A 247 9.50 -2.17 -17.64
N SER A 248 8.34 -2.40 -17.05
CA SER A 248 7.62 -1.36 -16.29
C SER A 248 8.45 -0.88 -15.10
N VAL A 249 9.09 -1.79 -14.35
CA VAL A 249 10.00 -1.45 -13.24
C VAL A 249 11.18 -0.61 -13.69
N LEU A 250 11.77 -0.94 -14.86
CA LEU A 250 12.87 -0.17 -15.46
C LEU A 250 12.42 1.23 -15.88
N MET A 251 11.24 1.36 -16.46
CA MET A 251 10.70 2.61 -16.97
C MET A 251 10.02 3.48 -15.92
N GLU A 252 9.72 2.94 -14.74
CA GLU A 252 9.04 3.65 -13.66
C GLU A 252 9.67 5.02 -13.32
N PRO A 253 11.02 5.17 -13.21
CA PRO A 253 11.63 6.48 -12.95
C PRO A 253 11.35 7.51 -14.04
N VAL A 254 11.23 7.07 -15.28
CA VAL A 254 10.89 7.94 -16.41
C VAL A 254 9.42 8.37 -16.29
N PHE A 255 8.53 7.42 -16.06
CA PHE A 255 7.10 7.68 -15.94
C PHE A 255 6.75 8.61 -14.78
N VAL A 256 7.38 8.41 -13.61
CA VAL A 256 7.19 9.29 -12.44
C VAL A 256 7.54 10.75 -12.72
N ASN A 257 8.49 11.01 -13.63
CA ASN A 257 8.93 12.36 -13.94
C ASN A 257 8.16 13.02 -15.10
N ILE A 258 7.50 12.25 -15.97
CA ILE A 258 6.83 12.79 -17.17
C ILE A 258 5.30 12.63 -17.15
N LEU A 259 4.76 11.73 -16.30
CA LEU A 259 3.34 11.46 -16.26
C LEU A 259 2.71 12.00 -14.96
N PRO A 260 1.46 12.48 -15.03
CA PRO A 260 0.76 12.93 -13.83
C PRO A 260 0.48 11.74 -12.88
N ALA A 261 0.43 12.00 -11.59
CA ALA A 261 0.08 11.00 -10.58
C ALA A 261 -1.25 10.29 -10.91
N SER A 262 -2.22 11.02 -11.45
CA SER A 262 -3.52 10.48 -11.87
C SER A 262 -3.44 9.41 -12.97
N ALA A 263 -2.31 9.25 -13.65
CA ALA A 263 -2.09 8.19 -14.63
C ALA A 263 -1.63 6.86 -14.00
N ALA A 264 -1.18 6.87 -12.75
CA ALA A 264 -0.69 5.70 -12.02
C ALA A 264 -1.82 4.83 -11.43
N THR A 265 -1.46 3.74 -10.77
CA THR A 265 -2.37 2.90 -9.96
C THR A 265 -2.45 3.41 -8.54
N HIS A 266 -1.29 3.73 -7.96
CA HIS A 266 -1.15 4.36 -6.65
C HIS A 266 -0.53 5.75 -6.79
N ALA A 267 -0.69 6.58 -5.77
CA ALA A 267 0.05 7.83 -5.65
C ALA A 267 0.70 7.94 -4.27
N ILE A 268 1.86 8.57 -4.24
CA ILE A 268 2.50 9.03 -3.00
C ILE A 268 2.14 10.50 -2.81
N PHE A 269 1.75 10.81 -1.59
CA PHE A 269 1.50 12.17 -1.11
C PHE A 269 2.46 12.45 0.03
N VAL A 270 3.18 13.55 -0.05
CA VAL A 270 4.06 14.05 1.00
C VAL A 270 3.46 15.32 1.56
N PHE A 271 3.05 15.30 2.81
CA PHE A 271 2.47 16.45 3.49
C PHE A 271 3.36 16.92 4.62
N ARG A 272 3.25 18.20 4.95
CA ARG A 272 3.87 18.81 6.15
C ARG A 272 2.77 19.30 7.08
N LYS A 273 2.86 18.96 8.39
CA LYS A 273 1.97 19.53 9.40
C LYS A 273 2.32 21.01 9.61
N LYS A 274 1.30 21.85 9.66
CA LYS A 274 1.45 23.29 9.98
C LYS A 274 2.06 23.45 11.36
N LEU A 275 2.82 24.54 11.55
CA LEU A 275 3.43 24.89 12.84
C LEU A 275 2.38 25.27 13.88
#